data_231e7ca4cb79d0f5e0b32a77cccf9c56
#
_entry.id   231e7ca4cb79d0f5e0b32a77cccf9c56
#
_cell.length_a   1.000
_cell.length_b   1.000
_cell.length_c   1.000
_cell.angle_alpha   90.00
_cell.angle_beta   90.00
_cell.angle_gamma   90.00
#
_symmetry.space_group_name_H-M   'P 1'
#
loop_
_entity.id
_entity.type
_entity.pdbx_description
1 polymer ?
#
loop_
_entity_poly.entity_id
_entity_poly.type
_entity_poly.pdbx_seq_one_letter_code
_entity_poly.pdbx_strand_id
1 'polypeptide(L)'
;PPAPPNTLVAMKVTAAPNMGALAADPVWARAQPLAFKIGDGVNFAGGKGETNVTLKAAYTADMLYMLIQYQDPTNSVRRGPYQRQADGSWIQLRDPANKGGDDNVYYEDKWAFLWPAGEVRNFERQGCTVACHLGEGKPYGNKYTRSEGEILDMWHMKGMRTAPMGFVDDQYTDHTRYD
;
A
#
# COMPACT_ATOMS: atom_id res chain seq x y z
N PRO A 1 25.11 16.23 -8.17
CA PRO A 1 25.48 14.88 -7.78
C PRO A 1 24.31 13.92 -7.99
N PRO A 2 24.56 12.64 -8.34
CA PRO A 2 23.49 11.66 -8.42
C PRO A 2 22.81 11.50 -7.06
N ALA A 3 21.51 11.15 -7.09
CA ALA A 3 20.77 10.89 -5.86
C ALA A 3 21.38 9.66 -5.13
N PRO A 4 21.35 9.63 -3.80
CA PRO A 4 21.73 8.43 -3.06
C PRO A 4 20.94 7.19 -3.50
N PRO A 5 21.48 5.99 -3.33
CA PRO A 5 20.72 4.77 -3.60
C PRO A 5 19.41 4.74 -2.78
N ASN A 6 18.39 4.14 -3.34
CA ASN A 6 17.04 4.05 -2.73
C ASN A 6 16.37 5.42 -2.45
N THR A 7 16.71 6.42 -3.22
CA THR A 7 16.13 7.77 -3.08
C THR A 7 15.16 8.04 -4.23
N LEU A 8 13.90 8.35 -3.89
CA LEU A 8 12.93 8.86 -4.85
C LEU A 8 13.14 10.37 -5.03
N VAL A 9 13.50 10.77 -6.26
CA VAL A 9 13.70 12.17 -6.61
C VAL A 9 12.44 12.75 -7.23
N ALA A 10 11.85 13.75 -6.57
CA ALA A 10 10.72 14.48 -7.12
C ALA A 10 11.19 15.56 -8.10
N MET A 11 10.67 15.54 -9.32
CA MET A 11 10.97 16.51 -10.36
C MET A 11 10.06 17.73 -10.25
N LYS A 12 10.64 18.94 -10.23
CA LYS A 12 9.83 20.16 -10.27
C LYS A 12 9.13 20.31 -11.62
N VAL A 13 7.86 20.62 -11.60
CA VAL A 13 7.02 20.89 -12.78
C VAL A 13 6.23 22.18 -12.61
N THR A 14 5.87 22.80 -13.72
CA THR A 14 5.10 24.05 -13.73
C THR A 14 3.60 23.82 -13.76
N ALA A 15 3.16 22.64 -14.13
CA ALA A 15 1.76 22.24 -14.17
C ALA A 15 1.59 20.83 -13.64
N ALA A 16 0.44 20.56 -13.03
CA ALA A 16 0.07 19.24 -12.55
C ALA A 16 0.05 18.20 -13.67
N PRO A 17 0.49 16.96 -13.43
CA PRO A 17 0.22 15.85 -14.33
C PRO A 17 -1.29 15.66 -14.53
N ASN A 18 -1.68 15.19 -15.70
CA ASN A 18 -3.06 14.76 -15.91
C ASN A 18 -3.29 13.41 -15.20
N MET A 19 -3.95 13.45 -14.06
CA MET A 19 -4.20 12.25 -13.25
C MET A 19 -5.04 11.21 -14.00
N GLY A 20 -5.91 11.63 -14.93
CA GLY A 20 -6.70 10.72 -15.75
C GLY A 20 -5.89 10.00 -16.84
N ALA A 21 -4.74 10.54 -17.22
CA ALA A 21 -3.84 9.89 -18.18
C ALA A 21 -2.94 8.83 -17.52
N LEU A 22 -2.92 8.76 -16.21
CA LEU A 22 -2.08 7.83 -15.44
C LEU A 22 -0.61 7.86 -15.92
N ALA A 23 -0.02 6.70 -16.15
CA ALA A 23 1.37 6.57 -16.61
C ALA A 23 1.62 7.13 -18.03
N ALA A 24 0.58 7.41 -18.81
CA ALA A 24 0.70 7.95 -20.17
C ALA A 24 0.95 9.47 -20.19
N ASP A 25 0.81 10.17 -19.06
CA ASP A 25 1.16 11.59 -19.02
C ASP A 25 2.66 11.80 -19.29
N PRO A 26 3.03 12.73 -20.21
CA PRO A 26 4.41 12.95 -20.61
C PRO A 26 5.32 13.46 -19.47
N VAL A 27 4.78 13.97 -18.39
CA VAL A 27 5.54 14.33 -17.19
C VAL A 27 6.33 13.12 -16.69
N TRP A 28 5.71 11.95 -16.66
CA TRP A 28 6.33 10.73 -16.14
C TRP A 28 7.48 10.19 -17.01
N ALA A 29 7.51 10.52 -18.29
CA ALA A 29 8.62 10.16 -19.16
C ALA A 29 9.94 10.87 -18.75
N ARG A 30 9.84 12.04 -18.14
CA ARG A 30 10.99 12.86 -17.70
C ARG A 30 11.35 12.62 -16.23
N ALA A 31 10.45 12.12 -15.42
CA ALA A 31 10.69 11.85 -14.00
C ALA A 31 11.59 10.62 -13.83
N GLN A 32 12.61 10.74 -12.99
CA GLN A 32 13.54 9.64 -12.68
C GLN A 32 12.78 8.52 -11.95
N PRO A 33 12.85 7.28 -12.44
CA PRO A 33 12.24 6.15 -11.73
C PRO A 33 13.09 5.69 -10.55
N LEU A 34 12.46 5.33 -9.45
CA LEU A 34 13.01 4.48 -8.41
C LEU A 34 12.38 3.10 -8.59
N ALA A 35 13.17 2.11 -8.97
CA ALA A 35 12.73 0.74 -9.16
C ALA A 35 13.30 -0.16 -8.06
N PHE A 36 12.46 -1.00 -7.48
CA PHE A 36 12.85 -1.96 -6.45
C PHE A 36 11.90 -3.16 -6.43
N LYS A 37 12.28 -4.20 -5.71
CA LYS A 37 11.45 -5.37 -5.48
C LYS A 37 10.97 -5.39 -4.05
N ILE A 38 9.66 -5.61 -3.85
CA ILE A 38 9.09 -5.98 -2.56
C ILE A 38 9.02 -7.49 -2.52
N GLY A 39 9.50 -8.09 -1.45
CA GLY A 39 9.55 -9.54 -1.24
C GLY A 39 8.99 -9.95 0.12
N ASP A 40 9.16 -11.23 0.42
CA ASP A 40 8.77 -11.86 1.69
C ASP A 40 7.27 -11.82 2.02
N GLY A 41 6.43 -11.55 1.01
CA GLY A 41 4.99 -11.69 1.14
C GLY A 41 4.57 -13.16 1.21
N VAL A 42 3.53 -13.48 2.00
CA VAL A 42 3.13 -14.86 2.23
C VAL A 42 2.18 -15.44 1.19
N ASN A 43 1.39 -14.61 0.52
CA ASN A 43 0.25 -15.10 -0.27
C ASN A 43 0.15 -14.46 -1.66
N PHE A 44 1.19 -13.83 -2.13
CA PHE A 44 1.18 -13.13 -3.40
C PHE A 44 1.67 -14.02 -4.54
N ALA A 45 1.05 -13.91 -5.72
CA ALA A 45 1.49 -14.56 -6.98
C ALA A 45 1.79 -16.06 -6.86
N GLY A 46 0.91 -16.83 -6.21
CA GLY A 46 1.07 -18.27 -6.05
C GLY A 46 2.14 -18.66 -5.04
N GLY A 47 2.38 -17.81 -4.04
CA GLY A 47 3.25 -18.10 -2.90
C GLY A 47 4.68 -17.59 -3.04
N LYS A 48 5.02 -16.89 -4.11
CA LYS A 48 6.35 -16.27 -4.23
C LYS A 48 6.49 -15.00 -3.39
N GLY A 49 5.38 -14.32 -3.10
CA GLY A 49 5.33 -13.17 -2.21
C GLY A 49 6.18 -11.99 -2.64
N GLU A 50 6.40 -11.79 -3.93
CA GLU A 50 7.27 -10.73 -4.45
C GLU A 50 6.64 -9.99 -5.63
N THR A 51 6.93 -8.69 -5.74
CA THR A 51 6.55 -7.88 -6.89
C THR A 51 7.59 -6.81 -7.18
N ASN A 52 7.72 -6.45 -8.46
CA ASN A 52 8.54 -5.31 -8.87
C ASN A 52 7.70 -4.04 -8.83
N VAL A 53 8.27 -3.01 -8.22
CA VAL A 53 7.64 -1.71 -8.06
C VAL A 53 8.48 -0.64 -8.73
N THR A 54 7.82 0.30 -9.38
CA THR A 54 8.45 1.53 -9.88
C THR A 54 7.70 2.72 -9.32
N LEU A 55 8.42 3.65 -8.71
CA LEU A 55 7.92 4.93 -8.24
C LEU A 55 8.51 6.05 -9.07
N LYS A 56 7.70 7.07 -9.37
CA LYS A 56 8.14 8.37 -9.90
C LYS A 56 7.45 9.47 -9.13
N ALA A 57 8.11 10.61 -8.99
CA ALA A 57 7.54 11.76 -8.29
C ALA A 57 7.76 13.05 -9.07
N ALA A 58 6.78 13.95 -8.98
CA ALA A 58 6.84 15.31 -9.48
C ALA A 58 6.16 16.24 -8.47
N TYR A 59 6.53 17.52 -8.48
CA TYR A 59 5.89 18.49 -7.59
C TYR A 59 5.74 19.86 -8.25
N THR A 60 4.67 20.56 -7.87
CA THR A 60 4.43 21.97 -8.13
C THR A 60 4.84 22.80 -6.92
N ALA A 61 4.43 24.06 -6.84
CA ALA A 61 4.71 24.91 -5.68
C ALA A 61 4.02 24.40 -4.39
N ASP A 62 2.91 23.70 -4.54
CA ASP A 62 1.95 23.38 -3.48
C ASP A 62 1.54 21.91 -3.41
N MET A 63 1.88 21.11 -4.42
CA MET A 63 1.42 19.71 -4.52
C MET A 63 2.54 18.76 -4.91
N LEU A 64 2.53 17.58 -4.29
CA LEU A 64 3.34 16.42 -4.65
C LEU A 64 2.48 15.42 -5.43
N TYR A 65 3.02 14.93 -6.53
CA TYR A 65 2.40 13.92 -7.38
C TYR A 65 3.29 12.68 -7.42
N MET A 66 2.69 11.50 -7.30
CA MET A 66 3.40 10.24 -7.35
C MET A 66 2.74 9.30 -8.34
N LEU A 67 3.55 8.64 -9.17
CA LEU A 67 3.14 7.51 -9.99
C LEU A 67 3.70 6.24 -9.37
N ILE A 68 2.81 5.30 -9.09
CA ILE A 68 3.13 3.99 -8.53
C ILE A 68 2.73 2.94 -9.55
N GLN A 69 3.67 2.10 -9.93
CA GLN A 69 3.42 0.97 -10.82
C GLN A 69 4.00 -0.30 -10.18
N TYR A 70 3.23 -1.35 -10.14
CA TYR A 70 3.69 -2.65 -9.65
C TYR A 70 3.08 -3.78 -10.50
N GLN A 71 3.75 -4.91 -10.50
CA GLN A 71 3.28 -6.10 -11.18
C GLN A 71 2.30 -6.84 -10.30
N ASP A 72 1.10 -7.05 -10.83
CA ASP A 72 0.06 -7.86 -10.23
C ASP A 72 -0.58 -8.72 -11.33
N PRO A 73 -0.62 -10.05 -11.19
CA PRO A 73 -1.19 -10.93 -12.21
C PRO A 73 -2.72 -10.91 -12.21
N THR A 74 -3.34 -10.30 -11.23
CA THR A 74 -4.80 -10.28 -11.05
C THR A 74 -5.31 -8.86 -10.86
N ASN A 75 -6.59 -8.65 -11.11
CA ASN A 75 -7.30 -7.45 -10.73
C ASN A 75 -8.34 -7.83 -9.68
N SER A 76 -7.96 -7.70 -8.42
CA SER A 76 -8.78 -8.13 -7.30
C SER A 76 -9.67 -7.02 -6.78
N VAL A 77 -10.89 -7.02 -7.25
CA VAL A 77 -11.92 -6.02 -6.91
C VAL A 77 -13.01 -6.59 -6.00
N ARG A 78 -12.66 -7.49 -5.11
CA ARG A 78 -13.59 -8.12 -4.16
C ARG A 78 -13.14 -7.87 -2.73
N ARG A 79 -14.09 -7.67 -1.83
CA ARG A 79 -13.82 -7.54 -0.39
C ARG A 79 -14.89 -8.24 0.41
N GLY A 80 -14.60 -9.49 0.81
CA GLY A 80 -15.51 -10.31 1.57
C GLY A 80 -16.88 -10.44 0.89
N PRO A 81 -16.92 -10.89 -0.40
CA PRO A 81 -18.17 -10.92 -1.17
C PRO A 81 -19.15 -11.94 -0.62
N TYR A 82 -20.43 -11.72 -0.89
CA TYR A 82 -21.49 -12.64 -0.57
C TYR A 82 -22.00 -13.33 -1.83
N GLN A 83 -22.31 -14.60 -1.70
CA GLN A 83 -22.93 -15.40 -2.75
C GLN A 83 -24.34 -15.83 -2.35
N ARG A 84 -25.32 -15.58 -3.23
CA ARG A 84 -26.67 -16.07 -3.05
C ARG A 84 -26.72 -17.57 -3.31
N GLN A 85 -27.37 -18.31 -2.42
CA GLN A 85 -27.58 -19.75 -2.54
C GLN A 85 -28.91 -20.07 -3.23
N ALA A 86 -29.08 -21.31 -3.65
CA ALA A 86 -30.30 -21.76 -4.32
C ALA A 86 -31.55 -21.67 -3.45
N ASP A 87 -31.42 -21.79 -2.14
CA ASP A 87 -32.49 -21.64 -1.14
C ASP A 87 -32.82 -20.16 -0.83
N GLY A 88 -32.13 -19.21 -1.48
CA GLY A 88 -32.30 -17.77 -1.27
C GLY A 88 -31.47 -17.18 -0.14
N SER A 89 -30.77 -17.97 0.65
CA SER A 89 -29.84 -17.50 1.67
C SER A 89 -28.58 -16.87 1.04
N TRP A 90 -27.78 -16.17 1.87
CA TRP A 90 -26.51 -15.58 1.48
C TRP A 90 -25.40 -16.10 2.38
N ILE A 91 -24.30 -16.53 1.76
CA ILE A 91 -23.07 -16.90 2.47
C ILE A 91 -21.95 -15.93 2.11
N GLN A 92 -21.15 -15.54 3.10
CA GLN A 92 -19.93 -14.81 2.84
C GLN A 92 -18.86 -15.77 2.32
N LEU A 93 -18.29 -15.45 1.16
CA LEU A 93 -17.16 -16.20 0.62
C LEU A 93 -15.89 -15.82 1.41
N ARG A 94 -15.16 -16.83 1.82
CA ARG A 94 -13.90 -16.69 2.55
C ARG A 94 -12.90 -17.70 2.01
N ASP A 95 -11.64 -17.30 2.01
CA ASP A 95 -10.55 -18.22 1.72
C ASP A 95 -10.43 -19.23 2.87
N PRO A 96 -10.52 -20.54 2.61
CA PRO A 96 -10.34 -21.57 3.64
C PRO A 96 -8.97 -21.51 4.31
N ALA A 97 -7.96 -20.94 3.64
CA ALA A 97 -6.63 -20.76 4.17
C ALA A 97 -6.48 -19.47 4.99
N ASN A 98 -7.52 -18.64 5.08
CA ASN A 98 -7.48 -17.38 5.84
C ASN A 98 -7.28 -17.67 7.34
N LYS A 99 -6.18 -17.14 7.87
CA LYS A 99 -5.79 -17.26 9.28
C LYS A 99 -5.89 -15.93 10.03
N GLY A 100 -6.94 -15.15 9.74
CA GLY A 100 -7.18 -13.92 10.50
C GLY A 100 -6.66 -12.65 9.83
N GLY A 101 -7.02 -12.42 8.58
CA GLY A 101 -6.70 -11.20 7.84
C GLY A 101 -5.95 -11.41 6.54
N ASP A 102 -5.70 -12.67 6.19
CA ASP A 102 -4.89 -13.07 5.03
C ASP A 102 -5.76 -13.56 3.86
N ASP A 103 -7.00 -13.12 3.78
CA ASP A 103 -7.90 -13.54 2.70
C ASP A 103 -7.48 -12.91 1.39
N ASN A 104 -6.66 -13.65 0.63
CA ASN A 104 -6.17 -13.20 -0.66
C ASN A 104 -7.05 -13.60 -1.84
N VAL A 105 -7.93 -14.60 -1.66
CA VAL A 105 -8.84 -15.06 -2.71
C VAL A 105 -10.02 -14.11 -2.86
N TYR A 106 -10.52 -13.59 -1.73
CA TYR A 106 -11.73 -12.75 -1.69
C TYR A 106 -11.45 -11.37 -1.09
N TYR A 107 -10.30 -10.82 -1.39
CA TYR A 107 -9.92 -9.49 -0.93
C TYR A 107 -9.50 -8.58 -2.10
N GLU A 108 -9.38 -7.29 -1.84
CA GLU A 108 -9.06 -6.25 -2.82
C GLU A 108 -7.56 -5.99 -2.92
N ASP A 109 -7.11 -5.55 -4.09
CA ASP A 109 -5.75 -5.02 -4.27
C ASP A 109 -5.55 -3.77 -3.43
N LYS A 110 -4.35 -3.64 -2.85
CA LYS A 110 -4.01 -2.54 -1.96
C LYS A 110 -2.53 -2.18 -2.07
N TRP A 111 -2.25 -0.92 -1.80
CA TRP A 111 -0.91 -0.49 -1.44
C TRP A 111 -0.98 0.52 -0.29
N ALA A 112 0.10 0.65 0.44
CA ALA A 112 0.25 1.65 1.47
C ALA A 112 1.67 2.22 1.46
N PHE A 113 1.78 3.52 1.70
CA PHE A 113 3.02 4.16 2.13
C PHE A 113 2.95 4.44 3.62
N LEU A 114 4.09 4.27 4.27
CA LEU A 114 4.26 4.69 5.66
C LEU A 114 5.38 5.72 5.72
N TRP A 115 5.08 6.83 6.36
CA TRP A 115 5.99 7.96 6.53
C TRP A 115 6.24 8.17 8.02
N PRO A 116 7.49 8.22 8.50
CA PRO A 116 7.74 8.52 9.90
C PRO A 116 7.41 9.99 10.15
N ALA A 117 6.41 10.27 11.01
CA ALA A 117 6.03 11.60 11.44
C ALA A 117 6.94 12.14 12.57
N GLY A 118 7.93 11.36 12.96
CA GLY A 118 8.93 11.65 13.96
C GLY A 118 9.95 10.52 13.99
N GLU A 119 10.68 10.39 15.09
CA GLU A 119 11.60 9.28 15.26
C GLU A 119 10.81 7.99 15.50
N VAL A 120 11.01 6.99 14.63
CA VAL A 120 10.48 5.64 14.80
C VAL A 120 11.65 4.66 14.75
N ARG A 121 11.86 3.95 15.86
CA ARG A 121 13.02 3.07 16.03
C ARG A 121 13.16 2.05 14.92
N ASN A 122 14.33 2.00 14.33
CA ASN A 122 14.69 1.09 13.24
C ASN A 122 13.92 1.28 11.91
N PHE A 123 13.12 2.31 11.75
CA PHE A 123 12.34 2.51 10.53
C PHE A 123 13.24 2.61 9.28
N GLU A 124 14.33 3.35 9.34
CA GLU A 124 15.28 3.49 8.21
C GLU A 124 15.83 2.15 7.72
N ARG A 125 15.98 1.18 8.63
CA ARG A 125 16.56 -0.13 8.31
C ARG A 125 15.51 -1.17 7.94
N GLN A 126 14.35 -1.13 8.58
CA GLN A 126 13.32 -2.17 8.49
C GLN A 126 12.07 -1.71 7.73
N GLY A 127 11.94 -0.42 7.45
CA GLY A 127 10.77 0.13 6.78
C GLY A 127 9.48 -0.18 7.54
N CYS A 128 8.41 -0.46 6.81
CA CYS A 128 7.09 -0.70 7.38
C CYS A 128 7.02 -1.93 8.32
N THR A 129 8.01 -2.81 8.30
CA THR A 129 8.02 -4.00 9.18
C THR A 129 8.13 -3.65 10.65
N VAL A 130 8.61 -2.47 11.00
CA VAL A 130 8.62 -2.00 12.41
C VAL A 130 7.21 -1.90 13.01
N ALA A 131 6.20 -1.71 12.18
CA ALA A 131 4.80 -1.63 12.57
C ALA A 131 3.98 -2.88 12.20
N CYS A 132 4.64 -3.93 11.67
CA CYS A 132 3.98 -5.19 11.32
C CYS A 132 4.35 -6.26 12.34
N HIS A 133 3.38 -6.65 13.16
CA HIS A 133 3.57 -7.61 14.25
C HIS A 133 2.75 -8.88 14.02
N LEU A 134 2.83 -9.44 12.83
CA LEU A 134 2.17 -10.68 12.50
C LEU A 134 2.61 -11.80 13.44
N GLY A 135 1.64 -12.55 13.96
CA GLY A 135 1.91 -13.66 14.88
C GLY A 135 2.02 -13.32 16.36
N GLU A 136 1.86 -12.06 16.76
CA GLU A 136 1.89 -11.66 18.18
C GLU A 136 0.53 -11.89 18.90
N GLY A 137 -0.35 -12.70 18.33
CA GLY A 137 -1.59 -13.16 18.98
C GLY A 137 -2.69 -12.11 19.16
N LYS A 138 -2.56 -10.96 18.51
CA LYS A 138 -3.56 -9.90 18.58
C LYS A 138 -4.57 -10.01 17.42
N PRO A 139 -5.89 -9.88 17.67
CA PRO A 139 -6.93 -10.24 16.68
C PRO A 139 -6.84 -9.43 15.39
N TYR A 140 -6.69 -8.13 15.37
CA TYR A 140 -6.74 -7.35 14.13
C TYR A 140 -5.47 -6.58 13.85
N GLY A 141 -4.54 -6.66 14.59
CA GLY A 141 -3.58 -5.77 14.31
C GLY A 141 -2.25 -6.11 14.76
N ASN A 142 -1.82 -6.33 13.87
CA ASN A 142 -0.41 -6.44 13.68
C ASN A 142 0.20 -5.12 13.20
N LYS A 143 -0.52 -4.02 13.26
CA LYS A 143 -0.05 -2.70 12.84
C LYS A 143 -0.08 -1.72 14.00
N TYR A 144 1.05 -1.57 14.67
CA TYR A 144 1.28 -0.59 15.74
C TYR A 144 2.78 -0.36 15.89
N THR A 145 3.17 0.82 16.36
CA THR A 145 4.56 1.11 16.72
C THR A 145 4.88 0.57 18.12
N ARG A 146 6.16 0.54 18.48
CA ARG A 146 6.60 -0.09 19.74
C ARG A 146 6.46 0.79 20.97
N SER A 147 6.61 2.09 20.78
CA SER A 147 6.73 3.03 21.90
C SER A 147 5.82 4.24 21.72
N GLU A 148 5.40 4.81 22.82
CA GLU A 148 4.69 6.08 22.83
C GLU A 148 5.51 7.17 22.12
N GLY A 149 4.82 7.97 21.29
CA GLY A 149 5.43 9.01 20.48
C GLY A 149 5.95 8.55 19.11
N GLU A 150 6.09 7.27 18.88
CA GLU A 150 6.39 6.74 17.54
C GLU A 150 5.13 6.77 16.69
N ILE A 151 5.11 7.61 15.64
CA ILE A 151 3.95 7.76 14.75
C ILE A 151 4.39 7.56 13.30
N LEU A 152 3.64 6.73 12.59
CA LEU A 152 3.73 6.53 11.15
C LEU A 152 2.45 7.08 10.50
N ASP A 153 2.59 8.08 9.66
CA ASP A 153 1.56 8.50 8.72
C ASP A 153 1.40 7.45 7.63
N MET A 154 0.18 7.08 7.28
CA MET A 154 -0.09 5.99 6.35
C MET A 154 -1.09 6.41 5.27
N TRP A 155 -0.63 6.45 4.04
CA TRP A 155 -1.46 6.60 2.86
C TRP A 155 -1.83 5.22 2.32
N HIS A 156 -3.11 4.91 2.31
CA HIS A 156 -3.59 3.56 2.04
C HIS A 156 -4.64 3.54 0.92
N MET A 157 -4.26 3.09 -0.27
CA MET A 157 -5.17 2.82 -1.37
C MET A 157 -5.80 1.44 -1.19
N LYS A 158 -7.08 1.36 -1.44
CA LYS A 158 -7.89 0.14 -1.37
C LYS A 158 -8.72 0.02 -2.65
N GLY A 159 -8.52 -1.06 -3.40
CA GLY A 159 -9.06 -1.24 -4.75
C GLY A 159 -10.57 -1.13 -4.87
N MET A 160 -11.32 -1.53 -3.82
CA MET A 160 -12.78 -1.45 -3.81
C MET A 160 -13.33 -0.30 -2.98
N ARG A 161 -12.59 0.16 -1.98
CA ARG A 161 -13.12 1.11 -0.99
C ARG A 161 -12.76 2.55 -1.27
N THR A 162 -11.58 2.81 -1.82
CA THR A 162 -11.08 4.19 -2.02
C THR A 162 -10.76 4.49 -3.48
N ALA A 163 -10.14 3.57 -4.20
CA ALA A 163 -9.75 3.78 -5.59
C ALA A 163 -10.92 4.16 -6.52
N PRO A 164 -12.10 3.53 -6.46
CA PRO A 164 -13.23 3.90 -7.31
C PRO A 164 -13.78 5.29 -7.03
N MET A 165 -13.52 5.82 -5.83
CA MET A 165 -13.93 7.17 -5.43
C MET A 165 -12.84 8.22 -5.65
N GLY A 166 -11.68 7.80 -6.18
CA GLY A 166 -10.60 8.70 -6.55
C GLY A 166 -9.80 9.27 -5.37
N PHE A 167 -9.74 8.57 -4.23
CA PHE A 167 -8.93 9.00 -3.11
C PHE A 167 -8.12 7.86 -2.47
N VAL A 168 -7.22 8.23 -1.60
CA VAL A 168 -6.40 7.36 -0.75
C VAL A 168 -6.74 7.68 0.69
N ASP A 169 -6.95 6.66 1.53
CA ASP A 169 -7.15 6.87 2.96
C ASP A 169 -5.89 7.48 3.57
N ASP A 170 -6.08 8.56 4.27
CA ASP A 170 -5.10 9.21 5.13
C ASP A 170 -5.31 8.68 6.56
N GLN A 171 -4.38 7.88 7.02
CA GLN A 171 -4.44 7.14 8.28
C GLN A 171 -3.12 7.33 9.03
N TYR A 172 -3.07 6.94 10.28
CA TYR A 172 -1.82 6.84 11.01
C TYR A 172 -1.75 5.56 11.86
N THR A 173 -0.55 5.21 12.26
CA THR A 173 -0.30 4.09 13.15
C THR A 173 0.61 4.57 14.28
N ASP A 174 0.20 4.34 15.51
CA ASP A 174 0.98 4.63 16.73
C ASP A 174 1.16 3.38 17.59
N HIS A 175 1.57 3.56 18.84
CA HIS A 175 1.79 2.46 19.80
C HIS A 175 0.47 1.91 20.35
N THR A 176 -0.64 2.63 20.23
CA THR A 176 -1.95 2.14 20.64
C THR A 176 -2.51 1.21 19.57
N ARG A 177 -3.35 0.35 20.02
CA ARG A 177 -4.03 -0.54 19.11
C ARG A 177 -5.48 -0.23 19.07
N TYR A 178 -5.97 0.05 17.88
CA TYR A 178 -7.39 0.20 17.62
C TYR A 178 -7.99 -1.15 17.25
N ASP A 179 -9.04 -1.54 17.96
CA ASP A 179 -9.86 -2.73 17.69
C ASP A 179 -10.90 -2.43 16.62
#